data_87c45ba11a2ead30e84ed9aeadc5e5c9
#
_entry.id   87c45ba11a2ead30e84ed9aeadc5e5c9
#
_cell.length_a   1.000
_cell.length_b   1.000
_cell.length_c   1.000
_cell.angle_alpha   90.00
_cell.angle_beta   90.00
_cell.angle_gamma   90.00
#
_symmetry.space_group_name_H-M   'P 1'
#
loop_
_entity.id
_entity.type
_entity.pdbx_description
1 polymer ?
#
loop_
_entity_poly.entity_id
_entity_poly.type
_entity_poly.pdbx_seq_one_letter_code
_entity_poly.pdbx_strand_id
1 'polypeptide(L)'
;VDVIEAGFAASSNGDFLAVKAIADVVRDSTVCSLARANDRDIGRAAEALQGAARARIHTFIATSPLHMEKKLRMTPEQVLEQARLAVRFARNLCADVEFSAEDGYRSEPDFLCRVVEAAIAEGATTINIPDTVGYAIPELYGAFIRDLRGRVPNADKAIWSVHCHNDLGMAVANSLAGVKIGGARQVE
;
A
#
# COMPACT_ATOMS: atom_id res chain seq x y z
N VAL A 1 -5.19 -2.34 18.04
CA VAL A 1 -4.86 -2.20 16.61
C VAL A 1 -4.27 -0.81 16.41
N ASP A 2 -3.14 -0.72 15.69
CA ASP A 2 -2.43 0.57 15.52
C ASP A 2 -3.05 1.40 14.39
N VAL A 3 -3.46 0.74 13.30
CA VAL A 3 -4.10 1.35 12.13
C VAL A 3 -5.40 0.63 11.82
N ILE A 4 -6.46 1.38 11.54
CA ILE A 4 -7.76 0.86 11.11
C ILE A 4 -8.00 1.35 9.69
N GLU A 5 -7.90 0.47 8.69
CA GLU A 5 -8.38 0.79 7.34
C GLU A 5 -9.91 0.73 7.34
N ALA A 6 -10.51 1.92 7.38
CA ALA A 6 -11.95 2.07 7.61
C ALA A 6 -12.79 1.83 6.35
N GLY A 7 -12.15 1.82 5.19
CA GLY A 7 -12.81 1.52 3.92
C GLY A 7 -12.27 2.34 2.74
N PHE A 8 -13.00 2.30 1.63
CA PHE A 8 -12.67 2.96 0.39
C PHE A 8 -13.66 4.11 0.11
N ALA A 9 -13.37 5.29 0.63
CA ALA A 9 -14.26 6.45 0.62
C ALA A 9 -14.76 6.90 -0.78
N ALA A 10 -14.00 6.58 -1.84
CA ALA A 10 -14.38 6.92 -3.21
C ALA A 10 -15.31 5.91 -3.89
N SER A 11 -15.57 4.74 -3.28
CA SER A 11 -16.43 3.70 -3.83
C SER A 11 -17.88 4.16 -3.95
N SER A 12 -18.42 4.76 -2.88
CA SER A 12 -19.79 5.27 -2.84
C SER A 12 -19.92 6.36 -1.77
N ASN A 13 -21.08 7.07 -1.77
CA ASN A 13 -21.39 7.99 -0.68
C ASN A 13 -21.58 7.27 0.66
N GLY A 14 -22.08 6.04 0.65
CA GLY A 14 -22.21 5.22 1.86
C GLY A 14 -20.84 4.90 2.47
N ASP A 15 -19.89 4.47 1.63
CA ASP A 15 -18.52 4.20 2.06
C ASP A 15 -17.82 5.46 2.59
N PHE A 16 -18.00 6.59 1.92
CA PHE A 16 -17.51 7.88 2.40
C PHE A 16 -18.01 8.21 3.80
N LEU A 17 -19.33 8.09 4.02
CA LEU A 17 -19.95 8.39 5.32
C LEU A 17 -19.50 7.41 6.39
N ALA A 18 -19.28 6.14 6.06
CA ALA A 18 -18.76 5.13 6.98
C ALA A 18 -17.33 5.46 7.41
N VAL A 19 -16.42 5.75 6.46
CA VAL A 19 -15.05 6.17 6.76
C VAL A 19 -15.04 7.42 7.63
N LYS A 20 -15.85 8.43 7.26
CA LYS A 20 -15.98 9.67 8.01
C LYS A 20 -16.47 9.44 9.44
N ALA A 21 -17.48 8.62 9.63
CA ALA A 21 -18.02 8.32 10.96
C ALA A 21 -16.99 7.63 11.87
N ILE A 22 -16.15 6.72 11.31
CA ILE A 22 -15.05 6.09 12.03
C ILE A 22 -13.97 7.14 12.38
N ALA A 23 -13.61 8.00 11.42
CA ALA A 23 -12.65 9.08 11.62
C ALA A 23 -13.07 10.05 12.72
N ASP A 24 -14.36 10.35 12.81
CA ASP A 24 -14.90 11.28 13.80
C ASP A 24 -14.89 10.72 15.24
N VAL A 25 -14.83 9.40 15.44
CA VAL A 25 -14.93 8.77 16.77
C VAL A 25 -13.65 8.10 17.28
N VAL A 26 -12.81 7.58 16.38
CA VAL A 26 -11.58 6.88 16.77
C VAL A 26 -10.51 7.89 17.21
N ARG A 27 -9.87 7.64 18.39
CA ARG A 27 -8.83 8.51 18.94
C ARG A 27 -7.49 7.81 19.18
N ASP A 28 -7.51 6.53 19.49
CA ASP A 28 -6.33 5.80 19.94
C ASP A 28 -5.59 5.05 18.80
N SER A 29 -6.22 4.94 17.64
CA SER A 29 -5.65 4.33 16.43
C SER A 29 -5.57 5.34 15.28
N THR A 30 -4.69 5.10 14.32
CA THR A 30 -4.68 5.82 13.05
C THR A 30 -5.84 5.33 12.18
N VAL A 31 -6.66 6.23 11.66
CA VAL A 31 -7.73 5.86 10.71
C VAL A 31 -7.20 6.02 9.30
N CYS A 32 -7.34 4.97 8.51
CA CYS A 32 -6.85 4.88 7.13
C CYS A 32 -8.02 4.79 6.14
N SER A 33 -7.88 5.38 4.97
CA SER A 33 -8.79 5.18 3.84
C SER A 33 -8.03 4.79 2.60
N LEU A 34 -8.51 3.71 1.95
CA LEU A 34 -7.98 3.23 0.68
C LEU A 34 -8.36 4.18 -0.46
N ALA A 35 -7.46 4.34 -1.43
CA ALA A 35 -7.65 5.16 -2.63
C ALA A 35 -6.83 4.60 -3.80
N ARG A 36 -7.43 4.50 -4.98
CA ARG A 36 -6.64 4.24 -6.20
C ARG A 36 -5.70 5.41 -6.45
N ALA A 37 -4.62 5.16 -7.18
CA ALA A 37 -3.60 6.14 -7.51
C ALA A 37 -4.13 7.20 -8.51
N ASN A 38 -5.10 8.00 -8.10
CA ASN A 38 -5.63 9.14 -8.84
C ASN A 38 -6.14 10.25 -7.88
N ASP A 39 -6.13 11.49 -8.33
CA ASP A 39 -6.43 12.66 -7.51
C ASP A 39 -7.85 12.65 -6.93
N ARG A 40 -8.83 12.13 -7.68
CA ARG A 40 -10.21 12.07 -7.25
C ARG A 40 -10.38 11.15 -6.02
N ASP A 41 -9.84 9.95 -6.11
CA ASP A 41 -9.97 8.95 -5.03
C ASP A 41 -9.18 9.40 -3.79
N ILE A 42 -7.96 9.90 -3.99
CA ILE A 42 -7.10 10.40 -2.92
C ILE A 42 -7.72 11.62 -2.24
N GLY A 43 -8.25 12.57 -3.01
CA GLY A 43 -8.96 13.74 -2.48
C GLY A 43 -10.18 13.33 -1.65
N ARG A 44 -10.94 12.33 -2.14
CA ARG A 44 -12.12 11.82 -1.43
C ARG A 44 -11.76 11.11 -0.12
N ALA A 45 -10.65 10.37 -0.10
CA ALA A 45 -10.10 9.78 1.12
C ALA A 45 -9.70 10.86 2.14
N ALA A 46 -8.98 11.89 1.68
CA ALA A 46 -8.57 13.02 2.52
C ALA A 46 -9.77 13.74 3.15
N GLU A 47 -10.83 14.01 2.36
CA GLU A 47 -12.07 14.62 2.87
C GLU A 47 -12.72 13.78 3.97
N ALA A 48 -12.82 12.47 3.78
CA ALA A 48 -13.43 11.57 4.75
C ALA A 48 -12.63 11.49 6.06
N LEU A 49 -11.31 11.70 5.99
CA LEU A 49 -10.40 11.60 7.13
C LEU A 49 -10.22 12.92 7.91
N GLN A 50 -10.86 14.04 7.50
CA GLN A 50 -10.64 15.35 8.14
C GLN A 50 -10.92 15.37 9.65
N GLY A 51 -11.83 14.53 10.16
CA GLY A 51 -12.16 14.42 11.59
C GLY A 51 -11.24 13.50 12.40
N ALA A 52 -10.32 12.78 11.75
CA ALA A 52 -9.46 11.81 12.41
C ALA A 52 -8.42 12.48 13.29
N ALA A 53 -8.20 11.94 14.50
CA ALA A 53 -7.10 12.38 15.36
C ALA A 53 -5.73 12.07 14.77
N ARG A 54 -5.64 10.93 14.06
CA ARG A 54 -4.48 10.51 13.27
C ARG A 54 -5.03 9.90 11.97
N ALA A 55 -4.63 10.44 10.82
CA ALA A 55 -5.10 10.02 9.52
C ALA A 55 -3.97 9.39 8.70
N ARG A 56 -4.32 8.40 7.87
CA ARG A 56 -3.45 7.83 6.84
C ARG A 56 -4.22 7.73 5.53
N ILE A 57 -3.59 8.11 4.44
CA ILE A 57 -4.08 7.80 3.09
C ILE A 57 -3.30 6.59 2.58
N HIS A 58 -4.02 5.54 2.21
CA HIS A 58 -3.46 4.34 1.60
C HIS A 58 -3.76 4.36 0.10
N THR A 59 -2.76 4.58 -0.73
CA THR A 59 -2.93 4.57 -2.19
C THR A 59 -2.21 3.40 -2.83
N PHE A 60 -2.75 2.88 -3.93
CA PHE A 60 -2.22 1.70 -4.60
C PHE A 60 -2.31 1.77 -6.12
N ILE A 61 -1.39 1.08 -6.78
CA ILE A 61 -1.44 0.80 -8.21
C ILE A 61 -0.82 -0.57 -8.47
N ALA A 62 -1.34 -1.31 -9.44
CA ALA A 62 -0.81 -2.63 -9.77
C ALA A 62 0.54 -2.52 -10.52
N THR A 63 1.48 -3.39 -10.15
CA THR A 63 2.85 -3.38 -10.68
C THR A 63 3.24 -4.66 -11.43
N SER A 64 2.38 -5.70 -11.40
CA SER A 64 2.67 -6.92 -12.16
C SER A 64 2.45 -6.73 -13.66
N PRO A 65 3.23 -7.39 -14.53
CA PRO A 65 3.09 -7.30 -15.99
C PRO A 65 1.66 -7.60 -16.46
N LEU A 66 1.03 -8.63 -15.88
CA LEU A 66 -0.34 -9.00 -16.20
C LEU A 66 -1.33 -7.87 -15.94
N HIS A 67 -1.25 -7.25 -14.75
CA HIS A 67 -2.18 -6.17 -14.40
C HIS A 67 -1.87 -4.88 -15.14
N MET A 68 -0.62 -4.55 -15.39
CA MET A 68 -0.27 -3.39 -16.22
C MET A 68 -0.84 -3.52 -17.63
N GLU A 69 -0.70 -4.70 -18.25
CA GLU A 69 -1.19 -4.93 -19.62
C GLU A 69 -2.73 -5.03 -19.68
N LYS A 70 -3.34 -5.89 -18.86
CA LYS A 70 -4.76 -6.27 -19.03
C LYS A 70 -5.72 -5.38 -18.25
N LYS A 71 -5.35 -4.93 -17.04
CA LYS A 71 -6.18 -4.13 -16.14
C LYS A 71 -5.99 -2.64 -16.36
N LEU A 72 -4.75 -2.17 -16.28
CA LEU A 72 -4.42 -0.75 -16.37
C LEU A 72 -4.27 -0.28 -17.81
N ARG A 73 -3.81 -1.13 -18.70
CA ARG A 73 -3.44 -0.81 -20.10
C ARG A 73 -2.40 0.31 -20.17
N MET A 74 -1.40 0.22 -19.29
CA MET A 74 -0.33 1.19 -19.11
C MET A 74 1.04 0.52 -19.29
N THR A 75 2.00 1.27 -19.78
CA THR A 75 3.40 0.84 -19.79
C THR A 75 3.98 0.92 -18.37
N PRO A 76 5.10 0.20 -18.09
CA PRO A 76 5.78 0.30 -16.80
C PRO A 76 6.15 1.74 -16.42
N GLU A 77 6.61 2.55 -17.38
CA GLU A 77 6.96 3.95 -17.15
C GLU A 77 5.74 4.80 -16.79
N GLN A 78 4.58 4.53 -17.40
CA GLN A 78 3.34 5.21 -17.05
C GLN A 78 2.87 4.84 -15.64
N VAL A 79 3.00 3.56 -15.25
CA VAL A 79 2.67 3.09 -13.90
C VAL A 79 3.61 3.72 -12.86
N LEU A 80 4.91 3.77 -13.15
CA LEU A 80 5.90 4.43 -12.27
C LEU A 80 5.56 5.90 -12.06
N GLU A 81 5.27 6.64 -13.14
CA GLU A 81 4.94 8.06 -13.04
C GLU A 81 3.60 8.28 -12.32
N GLN A 82 2.59 7.44 -12.57
CA GLN A 82 1.32 7.49 -11.86
C GLN A 82 1.49 7.25 -10.36
N ALA A 83 2.32 6.28 -9.96
CA ALA A 83 2.65 6.02 -8.55
C ALA A 83 3.29 7.24 -7.90
N ARG A 84 4.27 7.86 -8.56
CA ARG A 84 4.94 9.09 -8.09
C ARG A 84 3.96 10.22 -7.85
N LEU A 85 3.14 10.53 -8.86
CA LEU A 85 2.16 11.63 -8.79
C LEU A 85 1.14 11.39 -7.69
N ALA A 86 0.62 10.16 -7.57
CA ALA A 86 -0.36 9.79 -6.55
C ALA A 86 0.19 9.94 -5.13
N VAL A 87 1.40 9.41 -4.86
CA VAL A 87 2.04 9.53 -3.55
C VAL A 87 2.33 11.00 -3.21
N ARG A 88 2.87 11.76 -4.15
CA ARG A 88 3.11 13.21 -3.97
C ARG A 88 1.81 13.95 -3.64
N PHE A 89 0.73 13.67 -4.37
CA PHE A 89 -0.57 14.30 -4.12
C PHE A 89 -1.13 13.91 -2.75
N ALA A 90 -1.11 12.64 -2.39
CA ALA A 90 -1.52 12.16 -1.08
C ALA A 90 -0.69 12.80 0.05
N ARG A 91 0.63 12.93 -0.15
CA ARG A 91 1.55 13.54 0.82
C ARG A 91 1.27 15.03 1.07
N ASN A 92 0.77 15.75 0.07
CA ASN A 92 0.34 17.13 0.24
C ASN A 92 -0.93 17.26 1.09
N LEU A 93 -1.74 16.21 1.19
CA LEU A 93 -2.99 16.19 1.95
C LEU A 93 -2.87 15.52 3.31
N CYS A 94 -1.93 14.57 3.47
CA CYS A 94 -1.78 13.78 4.68
C CYS A 94 -0.29 13.50 4.98
N ALA A 95 0.09 13.64 6.25
CA ALA A 95 1.47 13.41 6.66
C ALA A 95 1.86 11.92 6.69
N ASP A 96 0.91 11.01 6.84
CA ASP A 96 1.12 9.56 6.82
C ASP A 96 0.49 8.97 5.55
N VAL A 97 1.34 8.46 4.67
CA VAL A 97 0.94 7.89 3.37
C VAL A 97 1.48 6.49 3.24
N GLU A 98 0.58 5.55 3.05
CA GLU A 98 0.90 4.18 2.68
C GLU A 98 0.77 3.98 1.18
N PHE A 99 1.75 3.34 0.57
CA PHE A 99 1.72 2.94 -0.83
C PHE A 99 1.80 1.43 -0.97
N SER A 100 0.81 0.83 -1.62
CA SER A 100 0.80 -0.59 -2.00
C SER A 100 1.12 -0.79 -3.46
N ALA A 101 2.10 -1.64 -3.74
CA ALA A 101 2.35 -2.17 -5.07
C ALA A 101 1.41 -3.38 -5.29
N GLU A 102 0.18 -3.16 -5.76
CA GLU A 102 -0.79 -4.25 -5.96
C GLU A 102 -0.19 -5.34 -6.85
N ASP A 103 -0.38 -6.60 -6.46
CA ASP A 103 0.20 -7.77 -7.09
C ASP A 103 1.74 -7.77 -7.07
N GLY A 104 2.29 -7.22 -5.98
CA GLY A 104 3.74 -6.99 -5.83
C GLY A 104 4.56 -8.26 -5.87
N TYR A 105 4.07 -9.36 -5.30
CA TYR A 105 4.79 -10.64 -5.30
C TYR A 105 4.96 -11.24 -6.71
N ARG A 106 4.07 -10.90 -7.67
CA ARG A 106 4.19 -11.31 -9.08
C ARG A 106 4.82 -10.24 -9.98
N SER A 107 5.26 -9.14 -9.41
CA SER A 107 5.92 -8.06 -10.15
C SER A 107 7.37 -8.41 -10.47
N GLU A 108 7.88 -7.87 -11.58
CA GLU A 108 9.31 -7.97 -11.90
C GLU A 108 10.13 -7.23 -10.83
N PRO A 109 11.08 -7.91 -10.15
CA PRO A 109 11.76 -7.32 -8.99
C PRO A 109 12.49 -6.01 -9.26
N ASP A 110 13.12 -5.86 -10.43
CA ASP A 110 13.83 -4.64 -10.80
C ASP A 110 12.88 -3.46 -10.97
N PHE A 111 11.74 -3.70 -11.62
CA PHE A 111 10.71 -2.68 -11.78
C PHE A 111 10.07 -2.33 -10.44
N LEU A 112 9.75 -3.32 -9.62
CA LEU A 112 9.18 -3.10 -8.29
C LEU A 112 10.10 -2.27 -7.40
N CYS A 113 11.42 -2.53 -7.40
CA CYS A 113 12.39 -1.71 -6.69
C CYS A 113 12.34 -0.24 -7.13
N ARG A 114 12.26 0.03 -8.45
CA ARG A 114 12.15 1.40 -8.98
C ARG A 114 10.87 2.10 -8.53
N VAL A 115 9.73 1.40 -8.53
CA VAL A 115 8.44 1.96 -8.08
C VAL A 115 8.48 2.27 -6.59
N VAL A 116 9.00 1.35 -5.77
CA VAL A 116 9.11 1.53 -4.31
C VAL A 116 10.06 2.68 -3.97
N GLU A 117 11.24 2.73 -4.61
CA GLU A 117 12.19 3.84 -4.42
C GLU A 117 11.53 5.19 -4.73
N ALA A 118 10.81 5.27 -5.86
CA ALA A 118 10.12 6.48 -6.27
C ALA A 118 8.99 6.86 -5.29
N ALA A 119 8.18 5.90 -4.83
CA ALA A 119 7.12 6.16 -3.85
C ALA A 119 7.69 6.70 -2.53
N ILE A 120 8.78 6.13 -2.03
CA ILE A 120 9.46 6.62 -0.81
C ILE A 120 10.04 8.03 -1.05
N ALA A 121 10.63 8.28 -2.21
CA ALA A 121 11.18 9.60 -2.56
C ALA A 121 10.09 10.70 -2.62
N GLU A 122 8.87 10.35 -3.03
CA GLU A 122 7.71 11.24 -3.04
C GLU A 122 7.01 11.37 -1.68
N GLY A 123 7.46 10.62 -0.66
CA GLY A 123 7.04 10.80 0.73
C GLY A 123 6.12 9.72 1.29
N ALA A 124 6.04 8.53 0.67
CA ALA A 124 5.41 7.39 1.30
C ALA A 124 6.13 7.03 2.61
N THR A 125 5.38 6.95 3.70
CA THR A 125 5.87 6.60 5.03
C THR A 125 5.82 5.10 5.29
N THR A 126 4.95 4.40 4.56
CA THR A 126 4.80 2.95 4.61
C THR A 126 4.75 2.40 3.19
N ILE A 127 5.47 1.31 2.96
CA ILE A 127 5.45 0.54 1.71
C ILE A 127 4.87 -0.83 2.00
N ASN A 128 3.80 -1.19 1.33
CA ASN A 128 3.15 -2.49 1.45
C ASN A 128 3.35 -3.33 0.19
N ILE A 129 3.80 -4.56 0.37
CA ILE A 129 4.06 -5.50 -0.73
C ILE A 129 3.11 -6.69 -0.58
N PRO A 130 1.99 -6.71 -1.34
CA PRO A 130 1.00 -7.75 -1.18
C PRO A 130 1.28 -9.02 -2.00
N ASP A 131 0.94 -10.16 -1.40
CA ASP A 131 0.63 -11.40 -2.10
C ASP A 131 -0.87 -11.40 -2.46
N THR A 132 -1.20 -10.68 -3.52
CA THR A 132 -2.59 -10.38 -3.91
C THR A 132 -3.37 -11.61 -4.36
N VAL A 133 -2.70 -12.63 -4.91
CA VAL A 133 -3.35 -13.86 -5.36
C VAL A 133 -3.19 -15.02 -4.39
N GLY A 134 -2.56 -14.78 -3.23
CA GLY A 134 -2.49 -15.74 -2.13
C GLY A 134 -1.76 -17.05 -2.42
N TYR A 135 -0.73 -17.02 -3.29
CA TYR A 135 -0.01 -18.22 -3.71
C TYR A 135 1.45 -18.27 -3.24
N ALA A 136 1.90 -17.28 -2.49
CA ALA A 136 3.25 -17.25 -1.97
C ALA A 136 3.52 -18.39 -0.97
N ILE A 137 4.77 -18.81 -0.92
CA ILE A 137 5.29 -19.77 0.05
C ILE A 137 6.09 -19.00 1.09
N PRO A 138 5.95 -19.28 2.41
CA PRO A 138 6.47 -18.42 3.47
C PRO A 138 7.94 -18.06 3.36
N GLU A 139 8.82 -19.05 3.17
CA GLU A 139 10.26 -18.80 3.07
C GLU A 139 10.62 -17.96 1.84
N LEU A 140 9.96 -18.21 0.71
CA LEU A 140 10.20 -17.47 -0.53
C LEU A 140 9.67 -16.04 -0.42
N TYR A 141 8.49 -15.85 0.17
CA TYR A 141 7.92 -14.53 0.39
C TYR A 141 8.78 -13.69 1.34
N GLY A 142 9.19 -14.26 2.48
CA GLY A 142 10.07 -13.58 3.40
C GLY A 142 11.42 -13.21 2.77
N ALA A 143 12.01 -14.12 1.98
CA ALA A 143 13.25 -13.86 1.25
C ALA A 143 13.06 -12.75 0.19
N PHE A 144 11.93 -12.72 -0.51
CA PHE A 144 11.58 -11.69 -1.47
C PHE A 144 11.50 -10.30 -0.83
N ILE A 145 10.80 -10.17 0.31
CA ILE A 145 10.73 -8.89 1.05
C ILE A 145 12.11 -8.43 1.48
N ARG A 146 12.95 -9.35 1.99
CA ARG A 146 14.33 -9.04 2.38
C ARG A 146 15.17 -8.57 1.21
N ASP A 147 15.05 -9.22 0.04
CA ASP A 147 15.78 -8.85 -1.17
C ASP A 147 15.40 -7.44 -1.63
N LEU A 148 14.11 -7.15 -1.75
CA LEU A 148 13.62 -5.82 -2.11
C LEU A 148 14.17 -4.74 -1.16
N ARG A 149 14.11 -4.97 0.14
CA ARG A 149 14.63 -4.02 1.14
C ARG A 149 16.14 -3.81 1.03
N GLY A 150 16.88 -4.83 0.63
CA GLY A 150 18.32 -4.73 0.40
C GLY A 150 18.70 -4.00 -0.88
N ARG A 151 17.79 -3.97 -1.87
CA ARG A 151 18.05 -3.39 -3.19
C ARG A 151 17.53 -1.96 -3.34
N VAL A 152 16.50 -1.57 -2.59
CA VAL A 152 15.93 -0.22 -2.63
C VAL A 152 16.82 0.74 -1.83
N PRO A 153 17.43 1.77 -2.46
CA PRO A 153 18.45 2.61 -1.81
C PRO A 153 17.95 3.41 -0.60
N ASN A 154 16.67 3.77 -0.61
CA ASN A 154 16.02 4.56 0.45
C ASN A 154 15.05 3.73 1.32
N ALA A 155 15.22 2.41 1.36
CA ALA A 155 14.34 1.48 2.08
C ALA A 155 14.19 1.79 3.57
N ASP A 156 15.21 2.37 4.19
CA ASP A 156 15.25 2.75 5.60
C ASP A 156 14.36 3.93 5.97
N LYS A 157 13.90 4.70 4.98
CA LYS A 157 13.04 5.88 5.18
C LYS A 157 11.55 5.55 5.30
N ALA A 158 11.16 4.28 5.10
CA ALA A 158 9.77 3.85 5.20
C ALA A 158 9.62 2.61 6.08
N ILE A 159 8.43 2.45 6.66
CA ILE A 159 8.00 1.21 7.29
C ILE A 159 7.64 0.22 6.16
N TRP A 160 8.11 -1.02 6.26
CA TRP A 160 7.73 -2.08 5.35
C TRP A 160 6.57 -2.87 5.91
N SER A 161 5.54 -3.05 5.11
CA SER A 161 4.30 -3.76 5.40
C SER A 161 4.15 -4.97 4.48
N VAL A 162 3.45 -5.96 4.95
CA VAL A 162 3.05 -7.15 4.20
C VAL A 162 1.55 -7.37 4.31
N HIS A 163 0.95 -7.82 3.21
CA HIS A 163 -0.46 -8.16 3.10
C HIS A 163 -0.59 -9.47 2.32
N CYS A 164 -1.21 -10.49 2.89
CA CYS A 164 -1.25 -11.82 2.28
C CYS A 164 -2.67 -12.34 2.19
N HIS A 165 -3.12 -12.68 0.96
CA HIS A 165 -4.37 -13.39 0.75
C HIS A 165 -4.22 -14.87 1.09
N ASN A 166 -5.35 -15.56 1.29
CA ASN A 166 -5.41 -16.90 1.92
C ASN A 166 -5.82 -18.01 0.95
N ASP A 167 -5.59 -17.86 -0.35
CA ASP A 167 -6.03 -18.83 -1.36
C ASP A 167 -5.43 -20.23 -1.15
N LEU A 168 -4.18 -20.30 -0.70
CA LEU A 168 -3.53 -21.55 -0.34
C LEU A 168 -3.53 -21.85 1.17
N GLY A 169 -4.26 -21.07 1.98
CA GLY A 169 -4.29 -21.25 3.44
C GLY A 169 -3.01 -20.77 4.15
N MET A 170 -2.17 -19.94 3.50
CA MET A 170 -0.86 -19.58 4.01
C MET A 170 -0.73 -18.10 4.42
N ALA A 171 -1.81 -17.31 4.43
CA ALA A 171 -1.74 -15.88 4.70
C ALA A 171 -1.01 -15.55 6.01
N VAL A 172 -1.35 -16.21 7.11
CA VAL A 172 -0.70 -16.02 8.40
C VAL A 172 0.78 -16.43 8.36
N ALA A 173 1.09 -17.56 7.76
CA ALA A 173 2.46 -18.06 7.66
C ALA A 173 3.33 -17.13 6.80
N ASN A 174 2.80 -16.63 5.68
CA ASN A 174 3.46 -15.66 4.81
C ASN A 174 3.69 -14.33 5.53
N SER A 175 2.69 -13.81 6.25
CA SER A 175 2.81 -12.57 7.03
C SER A 175 3.89 -12.70 8.11
N LEU A 176 3.92 -13.81 8.84
CA LEU A 176 4.97 -14.10 9.84
C LEU A 176 6.35 -14.21 9.21
N ALA A 177 6.46 -14.83 8.03
CA ALA A 177 7.73 -14.91 7.30
C ALA A 177 8.16 -13.51 6.80
N GLY A 178 7.23 -12.70 6.30
CA GLY A 178 7.48 -11.31 5.94
C GLY A 178 8.08 -10.50 7.09
N VAL A 179 7.60 -10.72 8.32
CA VAL A 179 8.16 -10.09 9.52
C VAL A 179 9.51 -10.70 9.90
N LYS A 180 9.58 -12.03 10.08
CA LYS A 180 10.76 -12.70 10.65
C LYS A 180 11.95 -12.75 9.69
N ILE A 181 11.72 -13.01 8.42
CA ILE A 181 12.75 -13.15 7.38
C ILE A 181 12.89 -11.85 6.60
N GLY A 182 11.76 -11.26 6.20
CA GLY A 182 11.70 -10.04 5.40
C GLY A 182 12.00 -8.76 6.18
N GLY A 183 11.77 -8.78 7.50
CA GLY A 183 11.98 -7.63 8.38
C GLY A 183 10.88 -6.56 8.23
N ALA A 184 9.70 -6.93 7.76
CA ALA A 184 8.52 -6.05 7.79
C ALA A 184 8.15 -5.72 9.24
N ARG A 185 7.55 -4.53 9.43
CA ARG A 185 7.13 -4.02 10.75
C ARG A 185 5.64 -3.74 10.83
N GLN A 186 4.93 -3.84 9.73
CA GLN A 186 3.47 -3.78 9.65
C GLN A 186 2.95 -5.04 8.97
N VAL A 187 1.79 -5.49 9.40
CA VAL A 187 1.01 -6.59 8.79
C VAL A 187 -0.42 -6.10 8.65
N GLU A 188 -0.99 -6.34 7.49
CA GLU A 188 -2.40 -6.12 7.16
C GLU A 188 -3.14 -7.43 6.97
#